data_80e3cdd1cc93e05b45e3f80ae7ab6d1d
#
_entry.id   80e3cdd1cc93e05b45e3f80ae7ab6d1d
#
_cell.length_a   1.000
_cell.length_b   1.000
_cell.length_c   1.000
_cell.angle_alpha   90.00
_cell.angle_beta   90.00
_cell.angle_gamma   90.00
#
_symmetry.space_group_name_H-M   'P 1'
#
loop_
_entity.id
_entity.type
_entity.pdbx_description
1 polymer ?
#
loop_
_entity_poly.entity_id
_entity_poly.type
_entity_poly.pdbx_seq_one_letter_code
_entity_poly.pdbx_strand_id
1 'polypeptide(L)'
;MCIRDSDEIRRQPADAIALPGGATGTENLYQSDKVRDLITSQLRDGRLVGAMCAAPSVLGRMGLLRGKRATAYPGWEKYLEGAEVVETEAVVDGQIITARGPRYCFAYGVAILSQLEGRDKAAEVARGLLLHEQVAPLDI
;
A
#
# COMPACT_ATOMS: atom_id res chain seq x y z
N MET A 1 6.78 -16.17 8.35
CA MET A 1 5.98 -15.14 9.02
C MET A 1 4.96 -15.83 9.89
N CYS A 2 5.08 -15.71 11.19
CA CYS A 2 4.19 -16.40 12.14
C CYS A 2 2.87 -15.64 12.27
N ILE A 3 1.78 -16.26 11.85
CA ILE A 3 0.41 -15.73 11.97
C ILE A 3 -0.03 -15.56 13.46
N ARG A 4 0.75 -16.07 14.40
CA ARG A 4 0.44 -16.00 15.85
C ARG A 4 0.44 -14.59 16.42
N ASP A 5 1.16 -13.67 15.81
CA ASP A 5 1.32 -12.31 16.32
C ASP A 5 0.19 -11.37 15.89
N SER A 6 -0.69 -11.81 14.98
CA SER A 6 -1.74 -10.97 14.42
C SER A 6 -2.78 -10.51 15.45
N ASP A 7 -3.06 -11.31 16.47
CA ASP A 7 -4.00 -10.94 17.53
C ASP A 7 -3.38 -9.97 18.57
N GLU A 8 -2.07 -10.02 18.78
CA GLU A 8 -1.34 -9.07 19.62
C GLU A 8 -1.11 -7.74 18.90
N ILE A 9 -0.71 -7.79 17.63
CA ILE A 9 -0.53 -6.60 16.77
C ILE A 9 -1.82 -5.80 16.66
N ARG A 10 -2.97 -6.43 16.58
CA ARG A 10 -4.29 -5.78 16.52
C ARG A 10 -4.62 -4.94 17.76
N ARG A 11 -4.01 -5.22 18.90
CA ARG A 11 -4.25 -4.48 20.14
C ARG A 11 -3.41 -3.23 20.27
N GLN A 12 -2.39 -3.08 19.43
CA GLN A 12 -1.52 -1.91 19.43
C GLN A 12 -1.89 -0.99 18.27
N PRO A 13 -2.12 0.30 18.54
CA PRO A 13 -2.33 1.26 17.47
C PRO A 13 -1.06 1.39 16.63
N ALA A 14 -1.20 1.33 15.32
CA ALA A 14 -0.13 1.57 14.37
C ALA A 14 -0.41 2.84 13.57
N ASP A 15 0.61 3.64 13.28
CA ASP A 15 0.45 4.87 12.48
C ASP A 15 0.17 4.53 11.01
N ALA A 16 0.70 3.41 10.55
CA ALA A 16 0.41 2.86 9.23
C ALA A 16 0.32 1.34 9.27
N ILE A 17 -0.56 0.77 8.45
CA ILE A 17 -0.57 -0.66 8.12
C ILE A 17 -0.28 -0.83 6.64
N ALA A 18 0.50 -1.86 6.30
CA ALA A 18 0.88 -2.14 4.93
C ALA A 18 0.46 -3.56 4.53
N LEU A 19 -0.38 -3.66 3.52
CA LEU A 19 -0.85 -4.93 2.98
C LEU A 19 0.13 -5.42 1.90
N PRO A 20 0.76 -6.58 2.09
CA PRO A 20 1.61 -7.18 1.07
C PRO A 20 0.76 -7.76 -0.06
N GLY A 21 1.38 -7.87 -1.24
CA GLY A 21 0.76 -8.48 -2.41
C GLY A 21 0.78 -10.01 -2.41
N GLY A 22 0.69 -10.56 -3.63
CA GLY A 22 0.56 -11.98 -3.88
C GLY A 22 -0.91 -12.40 -3.98
N ALA A 23 -1.28 -13.12 -5.05
CA ALA A 23 -2.67 -13.43 -5.34
C ALA A 23 -3.36 -14.19 -4.20
N THR A 24 -2.77 -15.30 -3.75
CA THR A 24 -3.34 -16.11 -2.66
C THR A 24 -3.35 -15.35 -1.34
N GLY A 25 -2.27 -14.62 -1.02
CA GLY A 25 -2.19 -13.82 0.21
C GLY A 25 -3.23 -12.71 0.22
N THR A 26 -3.43 -12.04 -0.90
CA THR A 26 -4.44 -10.99 -1.06
C THR A 26 -5.86 -11.53 -0.85
N GLU A 27 -6.17 -12.70 -1.40
CA GLU A 27 -7.47 -13.32 -1.19
C GLU A 27 -7.69 -13.69 0.29
N ASN A 28 -6.69 -14.25 0.95
CA ASN A 28 -6.74 -14.55 2.38
C ASN A 28 -6.94 -13.29 3.23
N LEU A 29 -6.28 -12.17 2.88
CA LEU A 29 -6.50 -10.89 3.55
C LEU A 29 -7.95 -10.40 3.37
N TYR A 30 -8.49 -10.51 2.16
CA TYR A 30 -9.86 -10.09 1.89
C TYR A 30 -10.89 -10.96 2.62
N GLN A 31 -10.69 -12.28 2.70
CA GLN A 31 -11.59 -13.20 3.40
C GLN A 31 -11.57 -13.04 4.93
N SER A 32 -10.53 -12.42 5.48
CA SER A 32 -10.41 -12.22 6.93
C SER A 32 -11.23 -11.03 7.40
N ASP A 33 -12.30 -11.30 8.17
CA ASP A 33 -13.08 -10.24 8.84
C ASP A 33 -12.18 -9.37 9.71
N LYS A 34 -11.24 -9.99 10.40
CA LYS A 34 -10.29 -9.30 11.29
C LYS A 34 -9.44 -8.27 10.53
N VAL A 35 -9.00 -8.59 9.31
CA VAL A 35 -8.22 -7.68 8.47
C VAL A 35 -9.10 -6.54 7.97
N ARG A 36 -10.31 -6.83 7.52
CA ARG A 36 -11.24 -5.79 7.05
C ARG A 36 -11.63 -4.82 8.18
N ASP A 37 -11.87 -5.34 9.38
CA ASP A 37 -12.14 -4.52 10.56
C ASP A 37 -10.94 -3.65 10.94
N LEU A 38 -9.71 -4.19 10.85
CA LEU A 38 -8.49 -3.44 11.08
C LEU A 38 -8.33 -2.31 10.08
N ILE A 39 -8.51 -2.57 8.79
CA ILE A 39 -8.45 -1.56 7.73
C ILE A 39 -9.48 -0.46 8.01
N THR A 40 -10.71 -0.83 8.30
CA THR A 40 -11.81 0.11 8.56
C THR A 40 -11.52 0.98 9.78
N SER A 41 -11.05 0.40 10.87
CA SER A 41 -10.71 1.15 12.09
C SER A 41 -9.51 2.07 11.85
N GLN A 42 -8.50 1.62 11.11
CA GLN A 42 -7.33 2.40 10.78
C GLN A 42 -7.70 3.69 10.02
N LEU A 43 -8.53 3.57 9.00
CA LEU A 43 -9.01 4.72 8.22
C LEU A 43 -9.93 5.64 9.04
N ARG A 44 -10.84 5.07 9.84
CA ARG A 44 -11.70 5.85 10.74
C ARG A 44 -10.88 6.69 11.73
N ASP A 45 -9.78 6.14 12.24
CA ASP A 45 -8.93 6.79 13.22
C ASP A 45 -7.93 7.78 12.60
N GLY A 46 -8.05 8.07 11.30
CA GLY A 46 -7.19 9.03 10.60
C GLY A 46 -5.80 8.52 10.24
N ARG A 47 -5.57 7.19 10.31
CA ARG A 47 -4.27 6.57 10.10
C ARG A 47 -4.11 6.02 8.69
N LEU A 48 -2.86 5.69 8.33
CA LEU A 48 -2.50 5.28 6.98
C LEU A 48 -2.77 3.80 6.71
N VAL A 49 -3.23 3.51 5.50
CA VAL A 49 -3.35 2.17 4.95
C VAL A 49 -2.61 2.11 3.62
N GLY A 50 -1.57 1.30 3.57
CA GLY A 50 -0.85 1.00 2.34
C GLY A 50 -1.24 -0.36 1.77
N ALA A 51 -1.23 -0.48 0.45
CA ALA A 51 -1.45 -1.73 -0.26
C ALA A 51 -0.63 -1.79 -1.54
N MET A 52 0.05 -2.91 -1.80
CA MET A 52 0.92 -3.05 -2.96
C MET A 52 0.56 -4.28 -3.80
N CYS A 53 0.84 -4.22 -5.10
CA CYS A 53 0.68 -5.32 -6.05
C CYS A 53 -0.79 -5.72 -6.20
N ALA A 54 -1.18 -6.92 -5.78
CA ALA A 54 -2.57 -7.37 -5.80
C ALA A 54 -3.41 -6.79 -4.64
N ALA A 55 -2.79 -6.40 -3.53
CA ALA A 55 -3.47 -6.00 -2.30
C ALA A 55 -4.37 -4.75 -2.42
N PRO A 56 -4.15 -3.77 -3.32
CA PRO A 56 -5.11 -2.69 -3.54
C PRO A 56 -6.52 -3.19 -3.87
N SER A 57 -6.65 -4.39 -4.43
CA SER A 57 -7.94 -5.03 -4.70
C SER A 57 -8.76 -5.30 -3.44
N VAL A 58 -8.12 -5.50 -2.29
CA VAL A 58 -8.80 -5.62 -1.00
C VAL A 58 -9.55 -4.32 -0.70
N LEU A 59 -8.88 -3.18 -0.84
CA LEU A 59 -9.47 -1.86 -0.60
C LEU A 59 -10.57 -1.54 -1.62
N GLY A 60 -10.34 -1.89 -2.89
CA GLY A 60 -11.34 -1.70 -3.96
C GLY A 60 -12.62 -2.48 -3.70
N ARG A 61 -12.49 -3.76 -3.40
CA ARG A 61 -13.62 -4.67 -3.08
C ARG A 61 -14.36 -4.28 -1.79
N MET A 62 -13.69 -3.59 -0.87
CA MET A 62 -14.31 -2.98 0.32
C MET A 62 -15.00 -1.63 0.02
N GLY A 63 -14.94 -1.13 -1.22
CA GLY A 63 -15.51 0.16 -1.62
C GLY A 63 -14.75 1.39 -1.11
N LEU A 64 -13.54 1.22 -0.58
CA LEU A 64 -12.74 2.27 0.03
C LEU A 64 -11.98 3.14 -0.98
N LEU A 65 -11.95 2.73 -2.25
CA LEU A 65 -11.26 3.46 -3.33
C LEU A 65 -12.20 4.32 -4.19
N ARG A 66 -13.48 4.40 -3.88
CA ARG A 66 -14.43 5.21 -4.66
C ARG A 66 -14.03 6.68 -4.68
N GLY A 67 -13.87 7.23 -5.90
CA GLY A 67 -13.46 8.61 -6.11
C GLY A 67 -12.01 8.91 -5.73
N LYS A 68 -11.20 7.89 -5.49
CA LYS A 68 -9.78 8.03 -5.18
C LYS A 68 -8.91 7.58 -6.35
N ARG A 69 -7.73 8.19 -6.46
CA ARG A 69 -6.68 7.73 -7.36
C ARG A 69 -5.99 6.51 -6.76
N ALA A 70 -5.81 5.48 -7.54
CA ALA A 70 -5.17 4.25 -7.09
C ALA A 70 -4.44 3.52 -8.21
N THR A 71 -3.49 2.68 -7.85
CA THR A 71 -2.79 1.78 -8.75
C THR A 71 -2.74 0.36 -8.17
N ALA A 72 -2.54 -0.63 -9.03
CA ALA A 72 -2.37 -2.03 -8.66
C ALA A 72 -1.45 -2.74 -9.67
N TYR A 73 -1.14 -3.99 -9.39
CA TYR A 73 -0.44 -4.84 -10.35
C TYR A 73 -1.28 -5.03 -11.62
N PRO A 74 -0.67 -5.05 -12.83
CA PRO A 74 -1.39 -5.24 -14.07
C PRO A 74 -2.33 -6.44 -14.05
N GLY A 75 -3.60 -6.21 -14.43
CA GLY A 75 -4.68 -7.20 -14.40
C GLY A 75 -5.49 -7.22 -13.09
N TRP A 76 -5.05 -6.50 -12.06
CA TRP A 76 -5.79 -6.36 -10.80
C TRP A 76 -6.59 -5.06 -10.70
N GLU A 77 -6.41 -4.16 -11.67
CA GLU A 77 -7.12 -2.86 -11.73
C GLU A 77 -8.64 -3.04 -11.77
N LYS A 78 -9.11 -4.13 -12.35
CA LYS A 78 -10.54 -4.47 -12.43
C LYS A 78 -11.25 -4.58 -11.08
N TYR A 79 -10.48 -4.77 -10.01
CA TYR A 79 -11.00 -4.86 -8.64
C TYR A 79 -10.93 -3.54 -7.88
N LEU A 80 -10.41 -2.46 -8.47
CA LEU A 80 -10.35 -1.13 -7.87
C LEU A 80 -11.66 -0.39 -8.10
N GLU A 81 -12.75 -0.91 -7.55
CA GLU A 81 -14.10 -0.44 -7.82
C GLU A 81 -14.30 1.04 -7.52
N GLY A 82 -14.66 1.81 -8.54
CA GLY A 82 -14.92 3.24 -8.44
C GLY A 82 -13.69 4.13 -8.29
N ALA A 83 -12.47 3.57 -8.39
CA ALA A 83 -11.25 4.34 -8.39
C ALA A 83 -10.94 4.97 -9.75
N GLU A 84 -10.24 6.09 -9.73
CA GLU A 84 -9.47 6.58 -10.86
C GLU A 84 -8.15 5.81 -10.91
N VAL A 85 -8.06 4.85 -11.82
CA VAL A 85 -6.86 4.03 -11.97
C VAL A 85 -5.77 4.84 -12.68
N VAL A 86 -4.60 4.92 -12.06
CA VAL A 86 -3.43 5.63 -12.60
C VAL A 86 -2.25 4.68 -12.73
N GLU A 87 -1.57 4.74 -13.89
CA GLU A 87 -0.40 3.92 -14.18
C GLU A 87 0.88 4.60 -13.68
N THR A 88 1.13 4.49 -12.38
CA THR A 88 2.34 5.05 -11.74
C THR A 88 2.89 4.07 -10.71
N GLU A 89 4.10 4.32 -10.25
CA GLU A 89 4.82 3.46 -9.30
C GLU A 89 4.09 3.33 -7.97
N ALA A 90 3.68 4.48 -7.42
CA ALA A 90 2.92 4.59 -6.18
C ALA A 90 2.01 5.83 -6.21
N VAL A 91 0.87 5.74 -5.53
CA VAL A 91 -0.12 6.82 -5.41
C VAL A 91 -0.43 7.04 -3.95
N VAL A 92 -0.46 8.30 -3.54
CA VAL A 92 -1.00 8.74 -2.25
C VAL A 92 -2.29 9.49 -2.51
N ASP A 93 -3.38 9.06 -1.91
CA ASP A 93 -4.66 9.75 -1.93
C ASP A 93 -5.28 9.74 -0.52
N GLY A 94 -5.11 10.85 0.19
CA GLY A 94 -5.50 10.95 1.59
C GLY A 94 -4.72 9.94 2.45
N GLN A 95 -5.43 9.09 3.16
CA GLN A 95 -4.87 8.08 4.05
C GLN A 95 -4.48 6.77 3.34
N ILE A 96 -4.79 6.65 2.05
CA ILE A 96 -4.55 5.42 1.28
C ILE A 96 -3.35 5.60 0.38
N ILE A 97 -2.45 4.62 0.44
CA ILE A 97 -1.25 4.55 -0.39
C ILE A 97 -1.30 3.25 -1.16
N THR A 98 -1.27 3.33 -2.50
CA THR A 98 -1.23 2.14 -3.34
C THR A 98 0.03 2.12 -4.19
N ALA A 99 0.57 0.92 -4.47
CA ALA A 99 1.74 0.76 -5.32
C ALA A 99 1.58 -0.42 -6.28
N ARG A 100 2.19 -0.27 -7.45
CA ARG A 100 1.93 -1.15 -8.60
C ARG A 100 2.49 -2.54 -8.45
N GLY A 101 3.65 -2.71 -7.84
CA GLY A 101 4.25 -4.04 -7.72
C GLY A 101 5.63 -4.07 -7.07
N PRO A 102 6.25 -5.25 -6.95
CA PRO A 102 7.48 -5.45 -6.19
C PRO A 102 8.66 -4.60 -6.66
N ARG A 103 8.77 -4.33 -7.96
CA ARG A 103 9.79 -3.42 -8.51
C ARG A 103 9.74 -2.04 -7.84
N TYR A 104 8.59 -1.61 -7.41
CA TYR A 104 8.32 -0.28 -6.87
C TYR A 104 8.24 -0.24 -5.35
N CYS A 105 8.80 -1.25 -4.66
CA CYS A 105 8.77 -1.31 -3.20
C CYS A 105 9.45 -0.09 -2.53
N PHE A 106 10.49 0.46 -3.15
CA PHE A 106 11.13 1.68 -2.63
C PHE A 106 10.23 2.90 -2.79
N ALA A 107 9.59 3.09 -3.95
CA ALA A 107 8.64 4.17 -4.15
C ALA A 107 7.47 4.07 -3.16
N TYR A 108 6.99 2.85 -2.90
CA TYR A 108 5.97 2.58 -1.89
C TYR A 108 6.43 2.95 -0.47
N GLY A 109 7.63 2.51 -0.08
CA GLY A 109 8.21 2.83 1.23
C GLY A 109 8.44 4.33 1.43
N VAL A 110 8.97 5.01 0.41
CA VAL A 110 9.17 6.47 0.43
C VAL A 110 7.83 7.21 0.50
N ALA A 111 6.80 6.73 -0.20
CA ALA A 111 5.45 7.30 -0.13
C ALA A 111 4.86 7.19 1.29
N ILE A 112 4.98 6.04 1.95
CA ILE A 112 4.55 5.85 3.35
C ILE A 112 5.35 6.78 4.27
N LEU A 113 6.68 6.79 4.14
CA LEU A 113 7.54 7.62 4.96
C LEU A 113 7.23 9.11 4.82
N SER A 114 6.89 9.57 3.61
CA SER A 114 6.53 10.96 3.36
C SER A 114 5.25 11.39 4.10
N GLN A 115 4.35 10.45 4.34
CA GLN A 115 3.12 10.71 5.09
C GLN A 115 3.34 10.64 6.61
N LEU A 116 4.29 9.84 7.07
CA LEU A 116 4.60 9.68 8.50
C LEU A 116 5.53 10.78 9.02
N GLU A 117 6.60 11.08 8.29
CA GLU A 117 7.72 11.92 8.75
C GLU A 117 7.91 13.18 7.89
N GLY A 118 7.10 13.37 6.86
CA GLY A 118 7.19 14.50 5.95
C GLY A 118 8.11 14.28 4.76
N ARG A 119 7.95 15.17 3.77
CA ARG A 119 8.64 15.06 2.47
C ARG A 119 10.16 15.23 2.57
N ASP A 120 10.64 16.08 3.46
CA ASP A 120 12.07 16.35 3.60
C ASP A 120 12.81 15.12 4.12
N LYS A 121 12.23 14.43 5.12
CA LYS A 121 12.78 13.18 5.63
C LYS A 121 12.73 12.06 4.60
N ALA A 122 11.64 11.94 3.90
CA ALA A 122 11.50 10.97 2.81
C ALA A 122 12.52 11.20 1.69
N ALA A 123 12.76 12.47 1.32
CA ALA A 123 13.78 12.84 0.33
C ALA A 123 15.21 12.55 0.81
N GLU A 124 15.51 12.79 2.09
CA GLU A 124 16.80 12.43 2.70
C GLU A 124 17.06 10.92 2.58
N VAL A 125 16.10 10.11 2.99
CA VAL A 125 16.19 8.65 2.93
C VAL A 125 16.31 8.16 1.47
N ALA A 126 15.50 8.71 0.56
CA ALA A 126 15.57 8.36 -0.86
C ALA A 126 16.96 8.64 -1.46
N ARG A 127 17.58 9.77 -1.10
CA ARG A 127 18.97 10.06 -1.51
C ARG A 127 19.98 9.07 -0.93
N GLY A 128 19.82 8.72 0.35
CA GLY A 128 20.68 7.73 1.00
C GLY A 128 20.58 6.32 0.40
N LEU A 129 19.44 6.01 -0.20
CA LEU A 129 19.19 4.77 -0.95
C LEU A 129 19.56 4.88 -2.44
N LEU A 130 20.09 6.02 -2.89
CA LEU A 130 20.46 6.29 -4.29
C LEU A 130 19.27 6.20 -5.27
N LEU A 131 18.04 6.38 -4.80
CA LEU A 131 16.82 6.26 -5.61
C LEU A 131 16.67 7.36 -6.66
N HIS A 132 17.47 8.43 -6.57
CA HIS A 132 17.53 9.52 -7.55
C HIS A 132 18.47 9.22 -8.73
N GLU A 133 19.31 8.19 -8.63
CA GLU A 133 20.17 7.77 -9.71
C GLU A 133 19.36 6.95 -10.71
N GLN A 134 19.41 7.32 -11.99
CA GLN A 134 18.87 6.47 -13.03
C GLN A 134 19.74 5.22 -13.11
N VAL A 135 19.23 4.11 -12.64
CA VAL A 135 19.86 2.81 -12.88
C VAL A 135 19.85 2.62 -14.40
N ALA A 136 21.04 2.55 -14.99
CA ALA A 136 21.16 2.22 -16.41
C ALA A 136 20.37 0.93 -16.70
N PRO A 137 19.72 0.83 -17.88
CA PRO A 137 19.04 -0.40 -18.25
C PRO A 137 20.00 -1.58 -18.06
N LEU A 138 19.53 -2.60 -17.35
CA LEU A 138 20.28 -3.85 -17.27
C LEU A 138 20.34 -4.42 -18.68
N ASP A 139 21.53 -4.44 -19.27
CA ASP A 139 21.83 -5.19 -20.48
C ASP A 139 21.87 -6.68 -20.10
N ILE A 140 20.71 -7.33 -20.17
CA ILE A 140 20.56 -8.77 -20.02
C ILE A 140 20.01 -9.36 -21.32
#